data_ac7d56951bccd504fb5fd46e99be20a1
#
_entry.id   ac7d56951bccd504fb5fd46e99be20a1
#
_cell.length_a   1.000
_cell.length_b   1.000
_cell.length_c   1.000
_cell.angle_alpha   90.00
_cell.angle_beta   90.00
_cell.angle_gamma   90.00
#
_symmetry.space_group_name_H-M   'P 1'
#
loop_
_entity.id
_entity.type
_entity.pdbx_description
1 polymer ?
#
loop_
_entity_poly.entity_id
_entity_poly.type
_entity_poly.pdbx_seq_one_letter_code
_entity_poly.pdbx_strand_id
1 'polypeptide(L)'
;MKNVVGKTLVALALVAATGAQADEVVRLGNLKLAHFGAVSYIKEIAPRCGIRVEEKIFAKGLDVMQAIIAGELDVGATASEAAISGRAGGAPIVVVAGFARGGARLVARPDLKLTNVAQLKGKKVGVTRGAIQEVLLMAELARNNLSADAMPGKDVQLVYLPFADLNGALLNRQIDAMMQSEPQSSQAINRGFGMEVMKPYGTAIGEPVRTMVMTEQFYQGRKPVAEKFMRCFVQATRSFIDDKALASKYVRDVVFKGQISADDFDDAIANSPFSYDITPQHIQATTDMMVKTGVGRMRAPPRAQDWVRTELLAAAKTSLQIK
;
A
#
# COMPACT_ATOMS: atom_id res chain seq x y z
N MET A 1 45.55 71.66 33.33
CA MET A 1 45.23 70.92 32.08
C MET A 1 45.09 69.43 32.44
N LYS A 2 43.88 68.95 32.61
CA LYS A 2 43.59 67.57 33.03
C LYS A 2 42.91 66.84 31.86
N ASN A 3 43.56 65.81 31.31
CA ASN A 3 43.02 64.93 30.25
C ASN A 3 42.08 63.92 30.86
N VAL A 4 40.85 63.92 30.42
CA VAL A 4 39.87 62.88 30.75
C VAL A 4 39.82 61.91 29.54
N VAL A 5 40.29 60.70 29.76
CA VAL A 5 40.18 59.58 28.77
C VAL A 5 38.87 58.87 29.02
N GLY A 6 37.91 59.00 28.08
CA GLY A 6 36.67 58.29 28.11
C GLY A 6 36.87 56.83 27.65
N LYS A 7 36.49 55.87 28.49
CA LYS A 7 36.42 54.45 28.15
C LYS A 7 35.05 54.14 27.55
N THR A 8 35.02 53.91 26.25
CA THR A 8 33.80 53.40 25.57
C THR A 8 33.70 51.88 25.75
N LEU A 9 32.73 51.41 26.47
CA LEU A 9 32.38 50.01 26.56
C LEU A 9 31.54 49.64 25.34
N VAL A 10 32.09 48.80 24.45
CA VAL A 10 31.33 48.15 23.38
C VAL A 10 30.71 46.89 23.93
N ALA A 11 29.38 46.90 24.14
CA ALA A 11 28.62 45.73 24.49
C ALA A 11 28.37 44.87 23.23
N LEU A 12 29.02 43.72 23.13
CA LEU A 12 28.79 42.71 22.09
C LEU A 12 27.50 41.98 22.41
N ALA A 13 26.39 42.30 21.74
CA ALA A 13 25.16 41.55 21.81
C ALA A 13 25.32 40.24 21.03
N LEU A 14 25.45 39.11 21.73
CA LEU A 14 25.27 37.77 21.11
C LEU A 14 23.80 37.60 20.72
N VAL A 15 23.51 37.77 19.45
CA VAL A 15 22.23 37.32 18.87
C VAL A 15 22.31 35.82 18.75
N ALA A 16 21.70 35.10 19.70
CA ALA A 16 21.43 33.66 19.58
C ALA A 16 20.45 33.47 18.42
N ALA A 17 20.96 33.16 17.24
CA ALA A 17 20.18 32.70 16.13
C ALA A 17 19.56 31.34 16.55
N THR A 18 18.32 31.38 17.07
CA THR A 18 17.48 30.17 17.12
C THR A 18 17.20 29.80 15.67
N GLY A 19 18.06 28.95 15.11
CA GLY A 19 17.83 28.35 13.82
C GLY A 19 16.51 27.61 13.91
N ALA A 20 15.47 28.13 13.28
CA ALA A 20 14.27 27.37 13.00
C ALA A 20 14.73 26.16 12.16
N GLN A 21 14.82 25.00 12.81
CA GLN A 21 15.13 23.76 12.13
C GLN A 21 13.99 23.55 11.15
N ALA A 22 14.28 23.71 9.86
CA ALA A 22 13.29 23.45 8.81
C ALA A 22 12.79 22.03 9.01
N ASP A 23 11.46 21.86 9.10
CA ASP A 23 10.85 20.56 9.24
C ASP A 23 11.37 19.62 8.15
N GLU A 24 11.92 18.47 8.57
CA GLU A 24 12.44 17.47 7.65
C GLU A 24 11.29 16.85 6.88
N VAL A 25 11.14 17.22 5.62
CA VAL A 25 10.06 16.77 4.74
C VAL A 25 10.31 15.36 4.26
N VAL A 26 9.28 14.49 4.32
CA VAL A 26 9.22 13.16 3.73
C VAL A 26 8.11 13.13 2.69
N ARG A 27 8.46 12.83 1.45
CA ARG A 27 7.53 12.73 0.32
C ARG A 27 7.01 11.30 0.24
N LEU A 28 5.72 11.11 0.50
CA LEU A 28 5.06 9.81 0.62
C LEU A 28 4.08 9.58 -0.53
N GLY A 29 4.28 8.51 -1.31
CA GLY A 29 3.28 8.00 -2.25
C GLY A 29 2.35 7.00 -1.58
N ASN A 30 1.03 7.15 -1.79
CA ASN A 30 0.02 6.29 -1.18
C ASN A 30 -1.15 6.02 -2.14
N LEU A 31 -2.06 5.11 -1.78
CA LEU A 31 -3.27 4.78 -2.55
C LEU A 31 -4.53 5.07 -1.73
N LYS A 32 -5.65 5.35 -2.42
CA LYS A 32 -6.95 5.55 -1.78
C LYS A 32 -7.67 4.20 -1.61
N LEU A 33 -7.21 3.41 -0.64
CA LEU A 33 -7.80 2.12 -0.26
C LEU A 33 -7.97 2.06 1.26
N ALA A 34 -8.95 1.30 1.78
CA ALA A 34 -9.27 1.31 3.21
C ALA A 34 -8.07 0.89 4.09
N HIS A 35 -7.40 -0.17 3.70
CA HIS A 35 -6.24 -0.71 4.41
C HIS A 35 -4.94 0.11 4.23
N PHE A 36 -4.97 1.19 3.43
CA PHE A 36 -3.90 2.19 3.32
C PHE A 36 -4.13 3.38 4.29
N GLY A 37 -5.23 3.36 5.05
CA GLY A 37 -5.62 4.46 5.92
C GLY A 37 -4.62 4.78 7.02
N ALA A 38 -3.99 3.77 7.65
CA ALA A 38 -2.96 3.99 8.67
C ALA A 38 -1.73 4.70 8.09
N VAL A 39 -1.39 4.45 6.82
CA VAL A 39 -0.32 5.15 6.11
C VAL A 39 -0.70 6.62 5.87
N SER A 40 -1.93 6.90 5.44
CA SER A 40 -2.42 8.29 5.33
C SER A 40 -2.40 9.02 6.69
N TYR A 41 -2.67 8.31 7.80
CA TYR A 41 -2.70 8.90 9.14
C TYR A 41 -1.33 9.36 9.63
N ILE A 42 -0.23 8.88 9.05
CA ILE A 42 1.13 9.30 9.40
C ILE A 42 1.26 10.83 9.32
N LYS A 43 0.71 11.48 8.31
CA LYS A 43 0.81 12.95 8.14
C LYS A 43 0.20 13.73 9.30
N GLU A 44 -0.86 13.20 9.93
CA GLU A 44 -1.53 13.84 11.06
C GLU A 44 -0.67 13.84 12.34
N ILE A 45 0.13 12.78 12.51
CA ILE A 45 0.98 12.64 13.70
C ILE A 45 2.45 13.00 13.44
N ALA A 46 2.84 13.18 12.19
CA ALA A 46 4.22 13.47 11.76
C ALA A 46 4.90 14.62 12.51
N PRO A 47 4.22 15.75 12.84
CA PRO A 47 4.83 16.82 13.62
C PRO A 47 5.30 16.37 15.01
N ARG A 48 4.59 15.44 15.65
CA ARG A 48 5.00 14.85 16.94
C ARG A 48 6.26 13.97 16.83
N CYS A 49 6.57 13.51 15.63
CA CYS A 49 7.79 12.75 15.34
C CYS A 49 8.96 13.66 14.91
N GLY A 50 8.76 14.99 14.82
CA GLY A 50 9.77 15.95 14.37
C GLY A 50 10.05 15.87 12.87
N ILE A 51 9.01 15.56 12.06
CA ILE A 51 9.05 15.55 10.60
C ILE A 51 7.74 16.12 10.04
N ARG A 52 7.75 16.47 8.75
CA ARG A 52 6.55 16.78 7.97
C ARG A 52 6.40 15.75 6.85
N VAL A 53 5.19 15.24 6.66
CA VAL A 53 4.90 14.27 5.60
C VAL A 53 4.01 14.91 4.54
N GLU A 54 4.47 14.88 3.30
CA GLU A 54 3.71 15.29 2.12
C GLU A 54 3.22 14.05 1.39
N GLU A 55 1.92 13.77 1.53
CA GLU A 55 1.28 12.61 0.91
C GLU A 55 0.77 12.96 -0.48
N LYS A 56 1.12 12.12 -1.47
CA LYS A 56 0.57 12.13 -2.83
C LYS A 56 -0.18 10.83 -3.09
N ILE A 57 -1.44 10.93 -3.50
CA ILE A 57 -2.31 9.78 -3.78
C ILE A 57 -2.21 9.38 -5.25
N PHE A 58 -2.02 8.10 -5.51
CA PHE A 58 -1.92 7.49 -6.83
C PHE A 58 -3.07 6.51 -7.08
N ALA A 59 -3.34 6.21 -8.36
CA ALA A 59 -4.39 5.29 -8.76
C ALA A 59 -4.01 3.81 -8.54
N LYS A 60 -2.74 3.47 -8.68
CA LYS A 60 -2.20 2.10 -8.51
C LYS A 60 -0.74 2.11 -8.07
N GLY A 61 -0.26 0.98 -7.55
CA GLY A 61 1.09 0.85 -7.01
C GLY A 61 2.22 1.08 -8.03
N LEU A 62 2.01 0.71 -9.29
CA LEU A 62 3.00 0.95 -10.35
C LEU A 62 3.25 2.45 -10.59
N ASP A 63 2.23 3.30 -10.43
CA ASP A 63 2.39 4.75 -10.55
C ASP A 63 3.24 5.32 -9.40
N VAL A 64 3.12 4.75 -8.19
CA VAL A 64 4.01 5.07 -7.05
C VAL A 64 5.46 4.72 -7.40
N MET A 65 5.69 3.55 -8.02
CA MET A 65 7.05 3.15 -8.43
C MET A 65 7.63 4.07 -9.50
N GLN A 66 6.83 4.52 -10.46
CA GLN A 66 7.26 5.49 -11.47
C GLN A 66 7.65 6.84 -10.84
N ALA A 67 6.87 7.33 -9.87
CA ALA A 67 7.18 8.56 -9.14
C ALA A 67 8.46 8.43 -8.27
N ILE A 68 8.72 7.25 -7.70
CA ILE A 68 9.99 6.94 -7.01
C ILE A 68 11.16 7.00 -7.99
N ILE A 69 11.06 6.36 -9.16
CA ILE A 69 12.10 6.36 -10.19
C ILE A 69 12.36 7.81 -10.70
N ALA A 70 11.31 8.62 -10.80
CA ALA A 70 11.43 10.04 -11.16
C ALA A 70 12.03 10.93 -10.05
N GLY A 71 12.31 10.38 -8.86
CA GLY A 71 12.86 11.14 -7.72
C GLY A 71 11.83 12.04 -7.02
N GLU A 72 10.53 11.83 -7.27
CA GLU A 72 9.45 12.63 -6.68
C GLU A 72 9.10 12.19 -5.24
N LEU A 73 9.43 10.96 -4.85
CA LEU A 73 9.08 10.35 -3.58
C LEU A 73 10.30 9.82 -2.83
N ASP A 74 10.25 9.87 -1.51
CA ASP A 74 11.23 9.25 -0.60
C ASP A 74 10.73 7.88 -0.13
N VAL A 75 9.41 7.76 0.06
CA VAL A 75 8.72 6.58 0.60
C VAL A 75 7.50 6.27 -0.26
N GLY A 76 7.21 5.00 -0.45
CA GLY A 76 6.02 4.53 -1.16
C GLY A 76 5.28 3.43 -0.40
N ALA A 77 3.96 3.56 -0.33
CA ALA A 77 3.07 2.49 0.12
C ALA A 77 2.40 1.84 -1.08
N THR A 78 2.54 0.52 -1.19
CA THR A 78 2.01 -0.22 -2.34
C THR A 78 1.72 -1.68 -1.97
N ALA A 79 1.19 -2.46 -2.88
CA ALA A 79 1.19 -3.91 -2.73
C ALA A 79 2.54 -4.49 -3.20
N SER A 80 2.85 -5.70 -2.76
CA SER A 80 4.17 -6.32 -2.97
C SER A 80 4.55 -6.46 -4.44
N GLU A 81 3.61 -6.76 -5.33
CA GLU A 81 3.88 -6.95 -6.76
C GLU A 81 4.40 -5.68 -7.45
N ALA A 82 3.89 -4.49 -7.05
CA ALA A 82 4.37 -3.24 -7.63
C ALA A 82 5.79 -2.91 -7.15
N ALA A 83 6.09 -3.14 -5.86
CA ALA A 83 7.44 -3.00 -5.34
C ALA A 83 8.42 -3.96 -6.03
N ILE A 84 8.03 -5.23 -6.22
CA ILE A 84 8.81 -6.26 -6.95
C ILE A 84 9.05 -5.81 -8.40
N SER A 85 8.00 -5.37 -9.10
CA SER A 85 8.11 -4.86 -10.48
C SER A 85 9.02 -3.64 -10.57
N GLY A 86 8.89 -2.70 -9.62
CA GLY A 86 9.76 -1.53 -9.52
C GLY A 86 11.23 -1.93 -9.32
N ARG A 87 11.51 -2.83 -8.37
CA ARG A 87 12.87 -3.34 -8.11
C ARG A 87 13.43 -4.07 -9.33
N ALA A 88 12.65 -4.93 -9.97
CA ALA A 88 13.04 -5.64 -11.20
C ALA A 88 13.30 -4.68 -12.36
N GLY A 89 12.62 -3.54 -12.40
CA GLY A 89 12.82 -2.44 -13.35
C GLY A 89 13.99 -1.51 -13.02
N GLY A 90 14.74 -1.78 -11.93
CA GLY A 90 15.91 -0.99 -11.52
C GLY A 90 15.61 0.13 -10.53
N ALA A 91 14.40 0.24 -9.95
CA ALA A 91 14.14 1.22 -8.90
C ALA A 91 15.05 0.96 -7.68
N PRO A 92 15.81 1.98 -7.20
CA PRO A 92 16.71 1.83 -6.07
C PRO A 92 15.91 1.92 -4.76
N ILE A 93 15.18 0.85 -4.43
CA ILE A 93 14.28 0.77 -3.27
C ILE A 93 14.58 -0.41 -2.39
N VAL A 94 14.26 -0.29 -1.12
CA VAL A 94 14.21 -1.39 -0.14
C VAL A 94 12.81 -1.48 0.47
N VAL A 95 12.34 -2.69 0.75
CA VAL A 95 11.12 -2.91 1.54
C VAL A 95 11.48 -2.81 3.02
N VAL A 96 10.79 -1.94 3.76
CA VAL A 96 11.14 -1.64 5.17
C VAL A 96 10.08 -2.08 6.17
N ALA A 97 8.83 -2.28 5.75
CA ALA A 97 7.73 -2.75 6.59
C ALA A 97 6.59 -3.34 5.75
N GLY A 98 5.75 -4.15 6.38
CA GLY A 98 4.37 -4.35 5.96
C GLY A 98 3.47 -3.28 6.57
N PHE A 99 2.23 -3.12 6.07
CA PHE A 99 1.25 -2.25 6.73
C PHE A 99 -0.18 -2.81 6.70
N ALA A 100 -0.45 -3.83 5.92
CA ALA A 100 -1.69 -4.59 5.90
C ALA A 100 -1.49 -5.94 5.19
N ARG A 101 -2.45 -6.86 5.38
CA ARG A 101 -2.52 -8.14 4.67
C ARG A 101 -3.84 -8.26 3.91
N GLY A 102 -3.97 -9.24 3.03
CA GLY A 102 -5.22 -9.53 2.33
C GLY A 102 -5.67 -8.42 1.39
N GLY A 103 -6.95 -8.05 1.47
CA GLY A 103 -7.54 -6.95 0.71
C GLY A 103 -7.80 -7.27 -0.75
N ALA A 104 -8.11 -8.54 -1.07
CA ALA A 104 -8.58 -8.98 -2.37
C ALA A 104 -9.77 -9.93 -2.21
N ARG A 105 -10.78 -9.81 -3.08
CA ARG A 105 -11.91 -10.73 -3.20
C ARG A 105 -12.27 -10.97 -4.64
N LEU A 106 -12.63 -12.21 -4.94
CA LEU A 106 -13.38 -12.54 -6.15
C LEU A 106 -14.86 -12.32 -5.85
N VAL A 107 -15.45 -11.35 -6.52
CA VAL A 107 -16.85 -10.95 -6.38
C VAL A 107 -17.54 -11.15 -7.72
N ALA A 108 -18.71 -11.81 -7.74
CA ALA A 108 -19.50 -12.04 -8.94
C ALA A 108 -20.88 -11.39 -8.84
N ARG A 109 -21.55 -11.24 -9.97
CA ARG A 109 -22.97 -10.86 -9.99
C ARG A 109 -23.78 -11.92 -9.25
N PRO A 110 -24.73 -11.53 -8.36
CA PRO A 110 -25.51 -12.48 -7.56
C PRO A 110 -26.39 -13.42 -8.40
N ASP A 111 -26.89 -12.95 -9.57
CA ASP A 111 -27.74 -13.75 -10.47
C ASP A 111 -27.00 -14.97 -11.06
N LEU A 112 -25.67 -14.97 -11.08
CA LEU A 112 -24.85 -16.08 -11.59
C LEU A 112 -24.65 -17.20 -10.58
N LYS A 113 -24.86 -16.95 -9.28
CA LYS A 113 -24.74 -17.93 -8.17
C LYS A 113 -23.41 -18.70 -8.18
N LEU A 114 -22.29 -18.02 -8.53
CA LEU A 114 -20.98 -18.63 -8.57
C LEU A 114 -20.48 -18.90 -7.14
N THR A 115 -19.97 -20.10 -6.89
CA THR A 115 -19.49 -20.54 -5.58
C THR A 115 -18.02 -20.99 -5.59
N ASN A 116 -17.40 -21.07 -6.78
CA ASN A 116 -15.99 -21.43 -6.92
C ASN A 116 -15.40 -20.93 -8.23
N VAL A 117 -14.07 -20.97 -8.34
CA VAL A 117 -13.30 -20.46 -9.49
C VAL A 117 -13.56 -21.26 -10.77
N ALA A 118 -13.83 -22.57 -10.69
CA ALA A 118 -14.04 -23.38 -11.89
C ALA A 118 -15.26 -22.91 -12.71
N GLN A 119 -16.24 -22.29 -12.05
CA GLN A 119 -17.43 -21.73 -12.69
C GLN A 119 -17.18 -20.42 -13.45
N LEU A 120 -15.98 -19.88 -13.40
CA LEU A 120 -15.58 -18.72 -14.22
C LEU A 120 -15.36 -19.09 -15.69
N LYS A 121 -15.37 -20.37 -16.05
CA LYS A 121 -15.29 -20.80 -17.46
C LYS A 121 -16.39 -20.16 -18.30
N GLY A 122 -16.00 -19.52 -19.40
CA GLY A 122 -16.89 -18.76 -20.29
C GLY A 122 -17.30 -17.40 -19.76
N LYS A 123 -16.75 -16.90 -18.63
CA LYS A 123 -17.12 -15.64 -18.01
C LYS A 123 -16.12 -14.52 -18.35
N LYS A 124 -16.61 -13.28 -18.26
CA LYS A 124 -15.81 -12.05 -18.31
C LYS A 124 -15.44 -11.63 -16.88
N VAL A 125 -14.15 -11.60 -16.57
CA VAL A 125 -13.65 -11.23 -15.24
C VAL A 125 -12.87 -9.92 -15.31
N GLY A 126 -13.37 -8.92 -14.59
CA GLY A 126 -12.72 -7.62 -14.45
C GLY A 126 -11.56 -7.68 -13.46
N VAL A 127 -10.43 -7.05 -13.83
CA VAL A 127 -9.25 -6.96 -12.96
C VAL A 127 -8.38 -5.75 -13.36
N THR A 128 -7.65 -5.18 -12.38
CA THR A 128 -6.71 -4.11 -12.68
C THR A 128 -5.37 -4.70 -13.12
N ARG A 129 -4.93 -4.34 -14.34
CA ARG A 129 -3.70 -4.87 -14.95
C ARG A 129 -2.47 -4.54 -14.12
N GLY A 130 -1.63 -5.54 -13.87
CA GLY A 130 -0.37 -5.43 -13.14
C GLY A 130 -0.52 -5.27 -11.63
N ALA A 131 -1.76 -5.35 -11.09
CA ALA A 131 -2.01 -5.29 -9.65
C ALA A 131 -1.94 -6.68 -9.00
N ILE A 132 -1.78 -6.73 -7.67
CA ILE A 132 -1.76 -7.99 -6.90
C ILE A 132 -3.01 -8.83 -7.16
N GLN A 133 -4.14 -8.19 -7.42
CA GLN A 133 -5.40 -8.85 -7.76
C GLN A 133 -5.28 -9.69 -9.04
N GLU A 134 -4.53 -9.21 -10.04
CA GLU A 134 -4.27 -10.00 -11.25
C GLU A 134 -3.38 -11.21 -10.94
N VAL A 135 -2.33 -11.03 -10.13
CA VAL A 135 -1.45 -12.15 -9.72
C VAL A 135 -2.25 -13.23 -9.01
N LEU A 136 -3.12 -12.83 -8.06
CA LEU A 136 -3.97 -13.75 -7.31
C LEU A 136 -5.01 -14.44 -8.21
N LEU A 137 -5.66 -13.68 -9.11
CA LEU A 137 -6.62 -14.24 -10.06
C LEU A 137 -5.96 -15.29 -10.96
N MET A 138 -4.82 -14.95 -11.57
CA MET A 138 -4.11 -15.87 -12.44
C MET A 138 -3.63 -17.13 -11.71
N ALA A 139 -3.21 -16.98 -10.44
CA ALA A 139 -2.82 -18.11 -9.60
C ALA A 139 -4.00 -19.04 -9.30
N GLU A 140 -5.17 -18.48 -8.96
CA GLU A 140 -6.37 -19.28 -8.69
C GLU A 140 -6.94 -19.94 -9.97
N LEU A 141 -6.90 -19.23 -11.11
CA LEU A 141 -7.30 -19.82 -12.39
C LEU A 141 -6.39 -20.98 -12.75
N ALA A 142 -5.08 -20.82 -12.60
CA ALA A 142 -4.12 -21.91 -12.87
C ALA A 142 -4.33 -23.13 -11.97
N ARG A 143 -4.68 -22.94 -10.69
CA ARG A 143 -5.05 -24.05 -9.78
C ARG A 143 -6.27 -24.83 -10.24
N ASN A 144 -7.17 -24.17 -10.97
CA ASN A 144 -8.41 -24.77 -11.48
C ASN A 144 -8.29 -25.19 -12.95
N ASN A 145 -7.06 -25.24 -13.50
CA ASN A 145 -6.76 -25.56 -14.91
C ASN A 145 -7.53 -24.67 -15.91
N LEU A 146 -7.77 -23.41 -15.56
CA LEU A 146 -8.40 -22.43 -16.43
C LEU A 146 -7.36 -21.52 -17.06
N SER A 147 -7.42 -21.37 -18.37
CA SER A 147 -6.65 -20.39 -19.13
C SER A 147 -7.39 -19.03 -19.14
N ALA A 148 -6.64 -17.93 -19.15
CA ALA A 148 -7.25 -16.59 -19.20
C ALA A 148 -6.42 -15.63 -20.05
N ASP A 149 -7.09 -14.75 -20.78
CA ASP A 149 -6.49 -13.63 -21.53
C ASP A 149 -7.56 -12.57 -21.79
N ALA A 150 -7.12 -11.35 -22.15
CA ALA A 150 -8.01 -10.32 -22.67
C ALA A 150 -8.51 -10.65 -24.08
N MET A 151 -7.72 -11.40 -24.86
CA MET A 151 -8.12 -11.86 -26.19
C MET A 151 -9.09 -13.03 -26.08
N PRO A 152 -10.06 -13.14 -27.02
CA PRO A 152 -10.96 -14.30 -27.08
C PRO A 152 -10.24 -15.63 -27.26
N GLY A 153 -10.89 -16.74 -26.87
CA GLY A 153 -10.40 -18.11 -27.09
C GLY A 153 -9.75 -18.76 -25.87
N LYS A 154 -9.76 -18.11 -24.72
CA LYS A 154 -9.40 -18.70 -23.43
C LYS A 154 -10.64 -19.07 -22.62
N ASP A 155 -10.45 -19.90 -21.58
CA ASP A 155 -11.54 -20.29 -20.68
C ASP A 155 -12.20 -19.10 -19.98
N VAL A 156 -11.39 -18.08 -19.61
CA VAL A 156 -11.85 -16.86 -18.95
C VAL A 156 -11.38 -15.64 -19.75
N GLN A 157 -12.31 -14.74 -20.06
CA GLN A 157 -11.98 -13.47 -20.70
C GLN A 157 -11.65 -12.41 -19.63
N LEU A 158 -10.42 -11.88 -19.63
CA LEU A 158 -10.04 -10.79 -18.75
C LEU A 158 -10.47 -9.44 -19.34
N VAL A 159 -11.06 -8.60 -18.47
CA VAL A 159 -11.41 -7.22 -18.79
C VAL A 159 -10.60 -6.31 -17.88
N TYR A 160 -9.61 -5.61 -18.46
CA TYR A 160 -8.73 -4.75 -17.69
C TYR A 160 -9.34 -3.37 -17.47
N LEU A 161 -9.61 -3.04 -16.20
CA LEU A 161 -10.20 -1.78 -15.76
C LEU A 161 -9.45 -1.24 -14.53
N PRO A 162 -9.46 0.10 -14.31
CA PRO A 162 -9.05 0.67 -13.03
C PRO A 162 -9.93 0.14 -11.87
N PHE A 163 -9.38 0.13 -10.64
CA PHE A 163 -10.15 -0.29 -9.45
C PHE A 163 -11.48 0.47 -9.29
N ALA A 164 -11.47 1.76 -9.60
CA ALA A 164 -12.65 2.62 -9.45
C ALA A 164 -13.80 2.22 -10.39
N ASP A 165 -13.48 1.61 -11.54
CA ASP A 165 -14.47 1.33 -12.60
C ASP A 165 -15.05 -0.09 -12.50
N LEU A 166 -14.39 -1.00 -11.78
CA LEU A 166 -14.78 -2.41 -11.68
C LEU A 166 -16.20 -2.59 -11.10
N ASN A 167 -16.56 -1.83 -10.06
CA ASN A 167 -17.90 -1.88 -9.46
C ASN A 167 -18.98 -1.44 -10.44
N GLY A 168 -18.73 -0.36 -11.18
CA GLY A 168 -19.64 0.11 -12.23
C GLY A 168 -19.81 -0.90 -13.36
N ALA A 169 -18.70 -1.53 -13.79
CA ALA A 169 -18.75 -2.57 -14.83
C ALA A 169 -19.52 -3.82 -14.39
N LEU A 170 -19.38 -4.25 -13.10
CA LEU A 170 -20.16 -5.37 -12.55
C LEU A 170 -21.64 -5.04 -12.48
N LEU A 171 -22.00 -3.87 -11.93
CA LEU A 171 -23.38 -3.38 -11.80
C LEU A 171 -24.07 -3.27 -13.16
N ASN A 172 -23.37 -2.75 -14.16
CA ASN A 172 -23.88 -2.57 -15.53
C ASN A 172 -23.76 -3.85 -16.39
N ARG A 173 -23.42 -5.01 -15.80
CA ARG A 173 -23.32 -6.31 -16.48
C ARG A 173 -22.31 -6.34 -17.66
N GLN A 174 -21.32 -5.47 -17.64
CA GLN A 174 -20.21 -5.47 -18.61
C GLN A 174 -19.20 -6.57 -18.31
N ILE A 175 -19.13 -6.98 -17.04
CA ILE A 175 -18.36 -8.13 -16.53
C ILE A 175 -19.26 -9.03 -15.67
N ASP A 176 -18.89 -10.30 -15.56
CA ASP A 176 -19.62 -11.31 -14.78
C ASP A 176 -19.11 -11.41 -13.36
N ALA A 177 -17.81 -11.21 -13.19
CA ALA A 177 -17.13 -11.20 -11.90
C ALA A 177 -15.97 -10.20 -11.94
N MET A 178 -15.40 -9.89 -10.78
CA MET A 178 -14.23 -9.04 -10.66
C MET A 178 -13.31 -9.55 -9.54
N MET A 179 -12.00 -9.43 -9.73
CA MET A 179 -11.03 -9.54 -8.66
C MET A 179 -10.74 -8.11 -8.15
N GLN A 180 -11.36 -7.75 -7.02
CA GLN A 180 -11.43 -6.37 -6.55
C GLN A 180 -10.64 -6.17 -5.25
N SER A 181 -10.31 -4.92 -4.95
CA SER A 181 -9.68 -4.47 -3.72
C SER A 181 -10.70 -3.94 -2.69
N GLU A 182 -10.21 -3.64 -1.46
CA GLU A 182 -11.03 -3.03 -0.42
C GLU A 182 -10.89 -1.48 -0.39
N PRO A 183 -11.97 -0.75 -0.18
CA PRO A 183 -13.30 -1.17 0.26
C PRO A 183 -14.30 -1.47 -0.87
N GLN A 184 -13.86 -1.44 -2.14
CA GLN A 184 -14.78 -1.54 -3.28
C GLN A 184 -15.46 -2.91 -3.34
N SER A 185 -14.78 -4.01 -2.97
CA SER A 185 -15.41 -5.33 -2.87
C SER A 185 -16.49 -5.35 -1.78
N SER A 186 -16.21 -4.79 -0.61
CA SER A 186 -17.19 -4.64 0.47
C SER A 186 -18.41 -3.83 0.04
N GLN A 187 -18.20 -2.72 -0.68
CA GLN A 187 -19.29 -1.90 -1.22
C GLN A 187 -20.20 -2.69 -2.18
N ALA A 188 -19.61 -3.50 -3.07
CA ALA A 188 -20.41 -4.30 -4.00
C ALA A 188 -21.30 -5.31 -3.27
N ILE A 189 -20.75 -5.95 -2.23
CA ILE A 189 -21.44 -6.95 -1.43
C ILE A 189 -22.53 -6.29 -0.57
N ASN A 190 -22.19 -5.25 0.19
CA ASN A 190 -23.12 -4.57 1.11
C ASN A 190 -24.29 -3.89 0.38
N ARG A 191 -24.07 -3.45 -0.86
CA ARG A 191 -25.12 -2.86 -1.72
C ARG A 191 -25.89 -3.91 -2.52
N GLY A 192 -25.57 -5.20 -2.39
CA GLY A 192 -26.30 -6.31 -2.98
C GLY A 192 -26.12 -6.52 -4.48
N PHE A 193 -25.24 -5.78 -5.17
CA PHE A 193 -24.95 -6.01 -6.57
C PHE A 193 -23.77 -6.93 -6.84
N GLY A 194 -23.02 -7.30 -5.77
CA GLY A 194 -21.95 -8.27 -5.77
C GLY A 194 -22.17 -9.38 -4.73
N MET A 195 -21.66 -10.57 -5.00
CA MET A 195 -21.61 -11.70 -4.07
C MET A 195 -20.17 -12.20 -3.99
N GLU A 196 -19.64 -12.39 -2.78
CA GLU A 196 -18.32 -12.99 -2.60
C GLU A 196 -18.34 -14.44 -3.11
N VAL A 197 -17.45 -14.76 -4.04
CA VAL A 197 -17.19 -16.12 -4.49
C VAL A 197 -16.12 -16.76 -3.61
N MET A 198 -15.02 -16.00 -3.36
CA MET A 198 -13.95 -16.41 -2.46
C MET A 198 -12.97 -15.29 -2.16
N LYS A 199 -12.17 -15.48 -1.11
CA LYS A 199 -10.91 -14.78 -0.88
C LYS A 199 -9.78 -15.60 -1.52
N PRO A 200 -8.95 -15.00 -2.41
CA PRO A 200 -7.98 -15.74 -3.22
C PRO A 200 -6.67 -16.04 -2.45
N TYR A 201 -6.76 -16.61 -1.27
CA TYR A 201 -5.63 -16.83 -0.36
C TYR A 201 -5.20 -18.30 -0.26
N GLY A 202 -5.74 -19.16 -1.12
CA GLY A 202 -5.43 -20.59 -1.15
C GLY A 202 -4.14 -20.96 -1.93
N THR A 203 -3.40 -20.01 -2.45
CA THR A 203 -2.14 -20.22 -3.18
C THR A 203 -0.93 -20.05 -2.27
N ALA A 204 0.29 -20.25 -2.81
CA ALA A 204 1.53 -20.06 -2.05
C ALA A 204 1.76 -18.62 -1.57
N ILE A 205 1.08 -17.61 -2.15
CA ILE A 205 1.12 -16.22 -1.66
C ILE A 205 0.41 -16.12 -0.30
N GLY A 206 -0.66 -16.91 -0.06
CA GLY A 206 -1.54 -16.72 1.08
C GLY A 206 -2.24 -15.36 1.03
N GLU A 207 -2.38 -14.73 2.19
CA GLU A 207 -2.80 -13.33 2.28
C GLU A 207 -1.69 -12.41 1.76
N PRO A 208 -1.91 -11.68 0.64
CA PRO A 208 -0.86 -10.81 0.11
C PRO A 208 -0.53 -9.69 1.09
N VAL A 209 0.75 -9.38 1.23
CA VAL A 209 1.22 -8.28 2.07
C VAL A 209 1.21 -6.96 1.31
N ARG A 210 0.90 -5.87 2.03
CA ARG A 210 1.08 -4.50 1.56
C ARG A 210 2.41 -3.99 2.09
N THR A 211 3.20 -3.34 1.24
CA THR A 211 4.60 -3.01 1.51
C THR A 211 4.83 -1.51 1.61
N MET A 212 5.58 -1.12 2.64
CA MET A 212 6.23 0.17 2.71
C MET A 212 7.63 0.02 2.10
N VAL A 213 7.92 0.83 1.10
CA VAL A 213 9.27 0.92 0.50
C VAL A 213 9.88 2.28 0.77
N MET A 214 11.19 2.32 0.90
CA MET A 214 11.99 3.55 0.93
C MET A 214 12.98 3.54 -0.25
N THR A 215 13.30 4.70 -0.81
CA THR A 215 14.44 4.79 -1.71
C THR A 215 15.73 4.47 -0.93
N GLU A 216 16.71 3.83 -1.59
CA GLU A 216 18.00 3.54 -0.96
C GLU A 216 18.69 4.84 -0.49
N GLN A 217 18.55 5.93 -1.26
CA GLN A 217 19.05 7.24 -0.89
C GLN A 217 18.40 7.77 0.41
N PHE A 218 17.09 7.62 0.59
CA PHE A 218 16.42 8.03 1.81
C PHE A 218 16.78 7.13 2.99
N TYR A 219 16.77 5.81 2.77
CA TYR A 219 17.07 4.81 3.78
C TYR A 219 18.49 4.94 4.37
N GLN A 220 19.49 5.20 3.52
CA GLN A 220 20.90 5.29 3.90
C GLN A 220 21.36 6.73 4.15
N GLY A 221 21.06 7.64 3.21
CA GLY A 221 21.57 9.02 3.22
C GLY A 221 20.82 9.95 4.17
N ARG A 222 19.55 9.63 4.50
CA ARG A 222 18.73 10.41 5.46
C ARG A 222 18.26 9.53 6.63
N LYS A 223 19.13 8.65 7.10
CA LYS A 223 18.81 7.65 8.12
C LYS A 223 18.10 8.21 9.37
N PRO A 224 18.51 9.34 9.99
CA PRO A 224 17.80 9.89 11.14
C PRO A 224 16.34 10.25 10.84
N VAL A 225 16.05 10.75 9.61
CA VAL A 225 14.69 11.07 9.16
C VAL A 225 13.89 9.79 8.89
N ALA A 226 14.52 8.78 8.28
CA ALA A 226 13.92 7.48 8.04
C ALA A 226 13.55 6.77 9.36
N GLU A 227 14.37 6.88 10.40
CA GLU A 227 14.06 6.39 11.76
C GLU A 227 12.88 7.12 12.38
N LYS A 228 12.83 8.46 12.29
CA LYS A 228 11.67 9.25 12.74
C LYS A 228 10.40 8.84 12.00
N PHE A 229 10.48 8.73 10.68
CA PHE A 229 9.35 8.29 9.84
C PHE A 229 8.86 6.89 10.24
N MET A 230 9.78 5.93 10.43
CA MET A 230 9.40 4.57 10.82
C MET A 230 8.72 4.51 12.18
N ARG A 231 9.21 5.28 13.18
CA ARG A 231 8.52 5.39 14.48
C ARG A 231 7.11 5.96 14.32
N CYS A 232 6.97 6.99 13.49
CA CYS A 232 5.68 7.61 13.20
C CYS A 232 4.72 6.62 12.54
N PHE A 233 5.20 5.86 11.56
CA PHE A 233 4.44 4.79 10.90
C PHE A 233 3.96 3.73 11.91
N VAL A 234 4.86 3.26 12.78
CA VAL A 234 4.50 2.26 13.81
C VAL A 234 3.44 2.81 14.77
N GLN A 235 3.55 4.08 15.20
CA GLN A 235 2.56 4.73 16.06
C GLN A 235 1.20 4.88 15.34
N ALA A 236 1.20 5.34 14.08
CA ALA A 236 -0.02 5.49 13.27
C ALA A 236 -0.76 4.15 13.11
N THR A 237 -0.01 3.10 12.73
CA THR A 237 -0.56 1.76 12.57
C THR A 237 -1.08 1.21 13.89
N ARG A 238 -0.34 1.41 15.00
CA ARG A 238 -0.75 1.00 16.34
C ARG A 238 -2.05 1.68 16.75
N SER A 239 -2.16 3.00 16.53
CA SER A 239 -3.39 3.74 16.85
C SER A 239 -4.61 3.16 16.12
N PHE A 240 -4.45 2.68 14.88
CA PHE A 240 -5.54 2.08 14.10
C PHE A 240 -5.87 0.65 14.54
N ILE A 241 -4.87 -0.11 15.01
CA ILE A 241 -5.08 -1.45 15.56
C ILE A 241 -5.83 -1.37 16.91
N ASP A 242 -5.42 -0.43 17.77
CA ASP A 242 -5.94 -0.31 19.12
C ASP A 242 -7.29 0.43 19.19
N ASP A 243 -7.52 1.38 18.28
CA ASP A 243 -8.73 2.20 18.22
C ASP A 243 -9.41 2.09 16.85
N LYS A 244 -10.29 1.10 16.73
CA LYS A 244 -11.08 0.87 15.51
C LYS A 244 -12.02 2.05 15.20
N ALA A 245 -12.49 2.78 16.22
CA ALA A 245 -13.38 3.92 16.01
C ALA A 245 -12.61 5.10 15.36
N LEU A 246 -11.38 5.37 15.83
CA LEU A 246 -10.47 6.32 15.19
C LEU A 246 -10.18 5.93 13.75
N ALA A 247 -9.82 4.66 13.51
CA ALA A 247 -9.51 4.16 12.17
C ALA A 247 -10.69 4.31 11.22
N SER A 248 -11.89 3.88 11.65
CA SER A 248 -13.15 4.01 10.88
C SER A 248 -13.45 5.48 10.57
N LYS A 249 -13.44 6.34 11.60
CA LYS A 249 -13.72 7.75 11.42
C LYS A 249 -12.74 8.40 10.43
N TYR A 250 -11.44 8.21 10.62
CA TYR A 250 -10.43 8.82 9.77
C TYR A 250 -10.52 8.34 8.31
N VAL A 251 -10.62 7.03 8.10
CA VAL A 251 -10.70 6.47 6.74
C VAL A 251 -11.96 6.94 6.04
N ARG A 252 -13.10 6.91 6.69
CA ARG A 252 -14.37 7.32 6.10
C ARG A 252 -14.44 8.81 5.81
N ASP A 253 -14.11 9.64 6.80
CA ASP A 253 -14.33 11.08 6.75
C ASP A 253 -13.21 11.81 6.00
N VAL A 254 -11.93 11.41 6.23
CA VAL A 254 -10.77 12.09 5.66
C VAL A 254 -10.33 11.46 4.33
N VAL A 255 -10.10 10.12 4.32
CA VAL A 255 -9.59 9.45 3.12
C VAL A 255 -10.69 9.33 2.06
N PHE A 256 -11.87 8.88 2.43
CA PHE A 256 -12.98 8.64 1.51
C PHE A 256 -14.00 9.78 1.45
N LYS A 257 -13.91 10.80 2.31
CA LYS A 257 -14.80 11.97 2.31
C LYS A 257 -16.29 11.58 2.32
N GLY A 258 -16.65 10.61 3.18
CA GLY A 258 -18.01 10.10 3.33
C GLY A 258 -18.49 9.14 2.24
N GLN A 259 -17.64 8.73 1.30
CA GLN A 259 -18.03 7.84 0.18
C GLN A 259 -18.19 6.36 0.57
N ILE A 260 -17.80 5.97 1.76
CA ILE A 260 -17.96 4.60 2.30
C ILE A 260 -18.73 4.64 3.62
N SER A 261 -19.53 3.60 3.88
CA SER A 261 -20.26 3.41 5.13
C SER A 261 -19.36 2.83 6.24
N ALA A 262 -19.89 2.74 7.45
CA ALA A 262 -19.21 2.03 8.55
C ALA A 262 -19.09 0.53 8.23
N ASP A 263 -20.15 -0.07 7.70
CA ASP A 263 -20.18 -1.48 7.33
C ASP A 263 -19.18 -1.78 6.20
N ASP A 264 -19.04 -0.88 5.21
CA ASP A 264 -18.01 -1.02 4.16
C ASP A 264 -16.60 -1.02 4.75
N PHE A 265 -16.34 -0.14 5.73
CA PHE A 265 -15.05 -0.09 6.41
C PHE A 265 -14.81 -1.34 7.25
N ASP A 266 -15.79 -1.74 8.05
CA ASP A 266 -15.67 -2.86 8.97
C ASP A 266 -15.42 -4.18 8.21
N ASP A 267 -16.16 -4.42 7.15
CA ASP A 267 -15.96 -5.59 6.29
C ASP A 267 -14.61 -5.52 5.54
N ALA A 268 -14.23 -4.34 5.05
CA ALA A 268 -12.95 -4.13 4.38
C ALA A 268 -11.76 -4.44 5.30
N ILE A 269 -11.79 -3.98 6.57
CA ILE A 269 -10.69 -4.22 7.51
C ILE A 269 -10.71 -5.65 8.05
N ALA A 270 -11.87 -6.30 8.14
CA ALA A 270 -11.94 -7.72 8.44
C ALA A 270 -11.25 -8.59 7.36
N ASN A 271 -11.30 -8.16 6.08
CA ASN A 271 -10.59 -8.81 4.97
C ASN A 271 -9.15 -8.28 4.77
N SER A 272 -8.82 -7.12 5.32
CA SER A 272 -7.50 -6.51 5.16
C SER A 272 -7.03 -5.80 6.45
N PRO A 273 -6.68 -6.58 7.49
CA PRO A 273 -6.27 -6.05 8.77
C PRO A 273 -4.96 -5.25 8.66
N PHE A 274 -4.86 -4.19 9.47
CA PHE A 274 -3.61 -3.45 9.66
C PHE A 274 -2.56 -4.35 10.32
N SER A 275 -1.30 -4.21 9.91
CA SER A 275 -0.19 -5.03 10.38
C SER A 275 1.12 -4.27 10.18
N TYR A 276 2.19 -4.74 10.83
CA TYR A 276 3.56 -4.31 10.51
C TYR A 276 4.34 -5.41 9.80
N ASP A 277 3.81 -6.64 9.84
CA ASP A 277 4.57 -7.83 9.55
C ASP A 277 4.93 -7.93 8.07
N ILE A 278 6.21 -8.15 7.86
CA ILE A 278 6.75 -8.51 6.57
C ILE A 278 8.00 -9.37 6.77
N THR A 279 8.19 -10.31 5.87
CA THR A 279 9.40 -11.13 5.82
C THR A 279 9.89 -11.23 4.38
N PRO A 280 11.17 -11.56 4.16
CA PRO A 280 11.65 -11.88 2.81
C PRO A 280 10.83 -12.99 2.14
N GLN A 281 10.31 -13.97 2.91
CA GLN A 281 9.49 -15.06 2.38
C GLN A 281 8.17 -14.58 1.78
N HIS A 282 7.50 -13.60 2.39
CA HIS A 282 6.29 -13.00 1.81
C HIS A 282 6.55 -12.37 0.44
N ILE A 283 7.66 -11.64 0.32
CA ILE A 283 8.06 -11.00 -0.94
C ILE A 283 8.49 -12.05 -1.97
N GLN A 284 9.24 -13.08 -1.55
CA GLN A 284 9.70 -14.13 -2.45
C GLN A 284 8.53 -14.94 -3.00
N ALA A 285 7.57 -15.34 -2.16
CA ALA A 285 6.38 -16.08 -2.59
C ALA A 285 5.57 -15.30 -3.65
N THR A 286 5.44 -13.97 -3.48
CA THR A 286 4.81 -13.12 -4.50
C THR A 286 5.65 -13.05 -5.77
N THR A 287 6.99 -12.89 -5.65
CA THR A 287 7.91 -12.87 -6.80
C THR A 287 7.81 -14.15 -7.62
N ASP A 288 7.86 -15.30 -6.96
CA ASP A 288 7.79 -16.62 -7.61
C ASP A 288 6.44 -16.81 -8.31
N MET A 289 5.35 -16.35 -7.71
CA MET A 289 4.03 -16.43 -8.32
C MET A 289 3.90 -15.48 -9.53
N MET A 290 4.47 -14.28 -9.48
CA MET A 290 4.52 -13.37 -10.64
C MET A 290 5.28 -13.99 -11.82
N VAL A 291 6.40 -14.65 -11.54
CA VAL A 291 7.16 -15.41 -12.56
C VAL A 291 6.30 -16.52 -13.13
N LYS A 292 5.67 -17.32 -12.27
CA LYS A 292 4.84 -18.48 -12.68
C LYS A 292 3.63 -18.07 -13.52
N THR A 293 2.98 -16.95 -13.17
CA THR A 293 1.77 -16.47 -13.86
C THR A 293 2.08 -15.54 -15.04
N GLY A 294 3.31 -15.07 -15.17
CA GLY A 294 3.72 -14.11 -16.19
C GLY A 294 3.22 -12.67 -15.93
N VAL A 295 2.62 -12.39 -14.77
CA VAL A 295 2.20 -11.05 -14.40
C VAL A 295 3.44 -10.22 -14.05
N GLY A 296 3.55 -9.03 -14.66
CA GLY A 296 4.69 -8.12 -14.43
C GLY A 296 5.94 -8.41 -15.28
N ARG A 297 5.99 -9.49 -16.04
CA ARG A 297 7.05 -9.87 -17.03
C ARG A 297 8.46 -9.42 -16.66
N MET A 298 9.03 -9.96 -15.59
CA MET A 298 10.36 -9.61 -15.11
C MET A 298 11.44 -10.38 -15.90
N ARG A 299 12.47 -9.67 -16.41
CA ARG A 299 13.66 -10.30 -17.01
C ARG A 299 14.57 -10.91 -15.96
N ALA A 300 14.72 -10.23 -14.82
CA ALA A 300 15.54 -10.65 -13.68
C ALA A 300 14.72 -10.47 -12.40
N PRO A 301 14.03 -11.53 -11.91
CA PRO A 301 13.28 -11.45 -10.67
C PRO A 301 14.22 -11.15 -9.49
N PRO A 302 13.93 -10.15 -8.65
CA PRO A 302 14.79 -9.82 -7.52
C PRO A 302 14.66 -10.87 -6.42
N ARG A 303 15.79 -11.25 -5.81
CA ARG A 303 15.76 -12.10 -4.61
C ARG A 303 15.38 -11.27 -3.39
N ALA A 304 14.34 -11.65 -2.69
CA ALA A 304 13.78 -10.87 -1.59
C ALA A 304 14.81 -10.55 -0.48
N GLN A 305 15.70 -11.48 -0.17
CA GLN A 305 16.75 -11.31 0.85
C GLN A 305 17.71 -10.14 0.54
N ASP A 306 17.84 -9.75 -0.73
CA ASP A 306 18.80 -8.72 -1.13
C ASP A 306 18.26 -7.29 -0.90
N TRP A 307 16.95 -7.10 -0.69
CA TRP A 307 16.33 -5.77 -0.60
C TRP A 307 15.19 -5.62 0.42
N VAL A 308 14.85 -6.65 1.18
CA VAL A 308 13.98 -6.52 2.36
C VAL A 308 14.85 -6.18 3.57
N ARG A 309 14.57 -5.03 4.19
CA ARG A 309 15.34 -4.42 5.29
C ARG A 309 14.40 -3.98 6.40
N THR A 310 14.24 -4.81 7.41
CA THR A 310 13.28 -4.58 8.50
C THR A 310 13.91 -4.03 9.78
N GLU A 311 15.18 -3.65 9.73
CA GLU A 311 15.95 -3.19 10.89
C GLU A 311 15.36 -1.91 11.50
N LEU A 312 14.93 -0.95 10.66
CA LEU A 312 14.28 0.27 11.12
C LEU A 312 12.92 -0.01 11.79
N LEU A 313 12.16 -0.97 11.24
CA LEU A 313 10.90 -1.41 11.84
C LEU A 313 11.13 -2.05 13.21
N ALA A 314 12.10 -2.96 13.31
CA ALA A 314 12.45 -3.61 14.56
C ALA A 314 12.89 -2.59 15.63
N ALA A 315 13.76 -1.65 15.26
CA ALA A 315 14.21 -0.59 16.15
C ALA A 315 13.04 0.33 16.61
N ALA A 316 12.14 0.69 15.68
CA ALA A 316 10.96 1.50 16.00
C ALA A 316 10.02 0.75 16.97
N LYS A 317 9.72 -0.53 16.71
CA LYS A 317 8.88 -1.35 17.61
C LYS A 317 9.51 -1.47 19.01
N THR A 318 10.82 -1.73 19.09
CA THR A 318 11.52 -1.80 20.37
C THR A 318 11.45 -0.48 21.13
N SER A 319 11.69 0.66 20.47
CA SER A 319 11.63 1.99 21.08
C SER A 319 10.25 2.37 21.61
N LEU A 320 9.20 1.80 21.03
CA LEU A 320 7.80 2.00 21.40
C LEU A 320 7.22 0.88 22.27
N GLN A 321 8.05 -0.08 22.68
CA GLN A 321 7.68 -1.25 23.49
C GLN A 321 6.54 -2.07 22.88
N ILE A 322 6.51 -2.15 21.53
CA ILE A 322 5.56 -2.94 20.77
C ILE A 322 6.19 -4.31 20.46
N LYS A 323 5.46 -5.38 20.80
CA LYS A 323 5.87 -6.76 20.51
C LYS A 323 5.60 -7.15 19.06
#